data_6a7a4c492583f714bf36951881b2e9ce
#
_entry.id   6a7a4c492583f714bf36951881b2e9ce
#
_cell.length_a   1.000
_cell.length_b   1.000
_cell.length_c   1.000
_cell.angle_alpha   90.00
_cell.angle_beta   90.00
_cell.angle_gamma   90.00
#
_symmetry.space_group_name_H-M   'P 1'
#
loop_
_entity.id
_entity.type
_entity.pdbx_description
1 polymer ?
#
loop_
_entity_poly.entity_id
_entity_poly.type
_entity_poly.pdbx_seq_one_letter_code
_entity_poly.pdbx_strand_id
1 'polypeptide(L)'
;LKEKLDETIKNKNQAILFLNRRGFSNFVSCRSCGEVIKCDNCDISMTYHKDMNILRCHYCGATKKMVTTCPNCGSSFIKRFGVGTQQVEAEVKKYYPEAKVFRMDRDTMGRKDSYDKMYENMKSGNIDILIGTQMISKGFDFENVTLVGIIAADMSLYVSDYRANETTFQLITQVSGRAGRGSIEGSCVIQTYTPDNYSITHAARSDYEGFYKDELYVREKMEYPPFEELISVVFTSNKEEGLKSFAEDFLEVLTYKCQDMIKYSQV
;
A
#
# COMPACT_ATOMS: atom_id res chain seq x y z
N LEU A 1 8.35 -0.95 -16.77
CA LEU A 1 7.74 -2.25 -16.46
C LEU A 1 7.34 -2.98 -17.74
N LYS A 2 6.67 -2.32 -18.71
CA LYS A 2 6.25 -2.94 -19.96
C LYS A 2 7.43 -3.56 -20.72
N GLU A 3 8.49 -2.83 -20.93
CA GLU A 3 9.71 -3.30 -21.61
C GLU A 3 10.29 -4.56 -20.95
N LYS A 4 10.33 -4.60 -19.63
CA LYS A 4 10.80 -5.78 -18.88
C LYS A 4 9.84 -6.96 -18.95
N LEU A 5 8.53 -6.71 -19.02
CA LEU A 5 7.54 -7.77 -19.27
C LEU A 5 7.68 -8.35 -20.68
N ASP A 6 7.87 -7.48 -21.69
CA ASP A 6 8.10 -7.90 -23.07
C ASP A 6 9.34 -8.83 -23.17
N GLU A 7 10.44 -8.46 -22.52
CA GLU A 7 11.65 -9.27 -22.43
C GLU A 7 11.43 -10.60 -21.72
N THR A 8 10.74 -10.58 -20.56
CA THR A 8 10.46 -11.77 -19.75
C THR A 8 9.63 -12.78 -20.52
N ILE A 9 8.54 -12.34 -21.16
CA ILE A 9 7.65 -13.23 -21.93
C ILE A 9 8.36 -13.78 -23.18
N LYS A 10 9.11 -12.93 -23.89
CA LYS A 10 9.90 -13.35 -25.07
C LYS A 10 10.90 -14.46 -24.71
N ASN A 11 11.50 -14.37 -23.53
CA ASN A 11 12.46 -15.37 -23.05
C ASN A 11 11.80 -16.59 -22.40
N LYS A 12 10.46 -16.66 -22.39
CA LYS A 12 9.67 -17.73 -21.76
C LYS A 12 9.92 -17.87 -20.26
N ASN A 13 10.29 -16.76 -19.62
CA ASN A 13 10.41 -16.65 -18.16
C ASN A 13 9.09 -16.18 -17.55
N GLN A 14 9.02 -16.25 -16.24
CA GLN A 14 7.82 -15.89 -15.48
C GLN A 14 7.95 -14.53 -14.82
N ALA A 15 6.82 -13.84 -14.66
CA ALA A 15 6.75 -12.57 -13.94
C ALA A 15 5.75 -12.64 -12.78
N ILE A 16 6.07 -11.91 -11.71
CA ILE A 16 5.14 -11.61 -10.62
C ILE A 16 4.79 -10.12 -10.66
N LEU A 17 3.50 -9.80 -10.70
CA LEU A 17 2.98 -8.44 -10.57
C LEU A 17 2.31 -8.30 -9.20
N PHE A 18 2.95 -7.55 -8.33
CA PHE A 18 2.51 -7.36 -6.96
C PHE A 18 1.76 -6.04 -6.78
N LEU A 19 0.59 -6.12 -6.13
CA LEU A 19 -0.16 -4.96 -5.69
C LEU A 19 -0.32 -4.97 -4.17
N ASN A 20 0.05 -3.89 -3.51
CA ASN A 20 -0.26 -3.75 -2.10
C ASN A 20 -1.71 -3.26 -1.92
N ARG A 21 -2.65 -4.19 -1.65
CA ARG A 21 -4.09 -3.90 -1.49
C ARG A 21 -4.57 -4.03 -0.03
N ARG A 22 -3.73 -3.93 0.98
CA ARG A 22 -4.21 -3.93 2.36
C ARG A 22 -4.66 -2.54 2.78
N GLY A 23 -5.95 -2.46 3.14
CA GLY A 23 -6.65 -1.26 3.58
C GLY A 23 -7.30 -0.55 2.40
N PHE A 24 -8.61 -0.40 2.44
CA PHE A 24 -9.38 0.47 1.55
C PHE A 24 -9.10 1.93 1.92
N SER A 25 -7.87 2.40 1.75
CA SER A 25 -7.67 3.83 1.72
C SER A 25 -8.13 4.33 0.35
N ASN A 26 -9.41 4.69 0.26
CA ASN A 26 -9.96 5.41 -0.88
C ASN A 26 -9.41 6.85 -0.89
N PHE A 27 -8.09 7.01 -0.83
CA PHE A 27 -7.51 8.33 -0.93
C PHE A 27 -7.56 8.84 -2.36
N VAL A 28 -7.47 10.14 -2.51
CA VAL A 28 -7.53 10.81 -3.79
C VAL A 28 -6.16 11.39 -4.10
N SER A 29 -5.66 11.12 -5.30
CA SER A 29 -4.38 11.65 -5.76
C SER A 29 -4.45 12.21 -7.17
N CYS A 30 -3.56 13.14 -7.44
CA CYS A 30 -3.30 13.65 -8.78
C CYS A 30 -2.49 12.64 -9.59
N ARG A 31 -2.98 12.28 -10.78
CA ARG A 31 -2.27 11.35 -11.66
C ARG A 31 -1.14 12.00 -12.45
N SER A 32 -1.06 13.34 -12.42
CA SER A 32 0.00 14.08 -13.12
C SER A 32 1.25 14.26 -12.27
N CYS A 33 1.10 14.56 -10.97
CA CYS A 33 2.25 14.86 -10.09
C CYS A 33 2.33 13.97 -8.84
N GLY A 34 1.37 13.05 -8.63
CA GLY A 34 1.36 12.16 -7.46
C GLY A 34 0.80 12.79 -6.18
N GLU A 35 0.51 14.10 -6.16
CA GLU A 35 -0.01 14.80 -4.98
C GLU A 35 -1.23 14.10 -4.41
N VAL A 36 -1.22 13.85 -3.10
CA VAL A 36 -2.32 13.21 -2.35
C VAL A 36 -3.06 14.29 -1.57
N ILE A 37 -4.38 14.23 -1.60
CA ILE A 37 -5.20 15.20 -0.86
C ILE A 37 -5.14 14.84 0.63
N LYS A 38 -4.53 15.75 1.39
CA LYS A 38 -4.29 15.60 2.82
C LYS A 38 -5.23 16.45 3.65
N CYS A 39 -5.35 16.10 4.91
CA CYS A 39 -6.05 16.86 5.93
C CYS A 39 -5.18 18.07 6.37
N ASP A 40 -5.79 19.27 6.43
CA ASP A 40 -5.06 20.46 6.84
C ASP A 40 -4.64 20.44 8.31
N ASN A 41 -5.36 19.68 9.15
CA ASN A 41 -5.08 19.62 10.58
C ASN A 41 -4.05 18.55 10.95
N CYS A 42 -4.04 17.40 10.21
CA CYS A 42 -3.30 16.20 10.60
C CYS A 42 -2.21 15.83 9.60
N ASP A 43 -2.16 16.48 8.45
CA ASP A 43 -1.27 16.17 7.30
C ASP A 43 -1.33 14.71 6.79
N ILE A 44 -2.35 13.94 7.17
CA ILE A 44 -2.58 12.58 6.69
C ILE A 44 -3.52 12.58 5.48
N SER A 45 -3.46 11.53 4.66
CA SER A 45 -4.32 11.39 3.50
C SER A 45 -5.80 11.32 3.90
N MET A 46 -6.66 12.06 3.19
CA MET A 46 -8.10 12.01 3.40
C MET A 46 -8.74 10.85 2.62
N THR A 47 -9.71 10.19 3.26
CA THR A 47 -10.45 9.09 2.65
C THR A 47 -11.70 9.61 1.92
N TYR A 48 -11.89 9.15 0.69
CA TYR A 48 -13.07 9.51 -0.09
C TYR A 48 -14.28 8.65 0.28
N HIS A 49 -15.37 9.28 0.66
CA HIS A 49 -16.67 8.67 0.94
C HIS A 49 -17.61 8.89 -0.25
N LYS A 50 -17.88 7.79 -0.98
CA LYS A 50 -18.63 7.81 -2.23
C LYS A 50 -20.08 8.32 -2.04
N ASP A 51 -20.72 7.87 -0.97
CA ASP A 51 -22.14 8.12 -0.72
C ASP A 51 -22.44 9.61 -0.48
N MET A 52 -21.50 10.31 0.17
CA MET A 52 -21.60 11.74 0.47
C MET A 52 -20.80 12.62 -0.51
N ASN A 53 -20.02 12.04 -1.40
CA ASN A 53 -19.08 12.72 -2.30
C ASN A 53 -18.13 13.69 -1.59
N ILE A 54 -17.61 13.29 -0.43
CA ILE A 54 -16.69 14.07 0.40
C ILE A 54 -15.38 13.31 0.66
N LEU A 55 -14.38 14.09 1.04
CA LEU A 55 -13.14 13.61 1.63
C LEU A 55 -13.24 13.76 3.14
N ARG A 56 -12.94 12.72 3.91
CA ARG A 56 -12.96 12.74 5.38
C ARG A 56 -11.61 12.30 5.94
N CYS A 57 -11.12 13.03 6.89
CA CYS A 57 -9.99 12.61 7.70
C CYS A 57 -10.49 11.63 8.77
N HIS A 58 -9.94 10.41 8.80
CA HIS A 58 -10.31 9.42 9.82
C HIS A 58 -9.57 9.64 11.14
N TYR A 59 -8.73 10.66 11.22
CA TYR A 59 -8.00 11.03 12.43
C TYR A 59 -8.74 12.10 13.23
N CYS A 60 -9.05 13.24 12.60
CA CYS A 60 -9.73 14.36 13.28
C CYS A 60 -11.17 14.61 12.82
N GLY A 61 -11.73 13.78 11.96
CA GLY A 61 -13.09 13.91 11.43
C GLY A 61 -13.30 15.05 10.43
N ALA A 62 -12.28 15.89 10.17
CA ALA A 62 -12.42 17.00 9.23
C ALA A 62 -12.86 16.52 7.84
N THR A 63 -13.74 17.29 7.21
CA THR A 63 -14.30 16.99 5.89
C THR A 63 -13.95 18.06 4.87
N LYS A 64 -13.72 17.65 3.62
CA LYS A 64 -13.56 18.53 2.46
C LYS A 64 -14.47 18.05 1.32
N LYS A 65 -14.91 18.96 0.47
CA LYS A 65 -15.53 18.57 -0.80
C LYS A 65 -14.51 17.86 -1.69
N MET A 66 -14.98 16.95 -2.53
CA MET A 66 -14.13 16.34 -3.54
C MET A 66 -13.49 17.43 -4.40
N VAL A 67 -12.16 17.42 -4.52
CA VAL A 67 -11.41 18.37 -5.33
C VAL A 67 -11.46 17.97 -6.81
N THR A 68 -11.61 18.93 -7.68
CA THR A 68 -11.64 18.74 -9.14
C THR A 68 -10.33 19.10 -9.82
N THR A 69 -9.49 19.88 -9.13
CA THR A 69 -8.16 20.29 -9.60
C THR A 69 -7.11 20.04 -8.52
N CYS A 70 -5.92 19.70 -8.96
CA CYS A 70 -4.80 19.44 -8.06
C CYS A 70 -4.31 20.73 -7.40
N PRO A 71 -4.22 20.80 -6.07
CA PRO A 71 -3.75 21.99 -5.40
C PRO A 71 -2.27 22.30 -5.67
N ASN A 72 -1.48 21.28 -6.04
CA ASN A 72 -0.05 21.42 -6.32
C ASN A 72 0.24 21.82 -7.78
N CYS A 73 -0.31 21.09 -8.76
CA CYS A 73 0.05 21.28 -10.19
C CYS A 73 -1.08 21.80 -11.07
N GLY A 74 -2.27 22.09 -10.53
CA GLY A 74 -3.43 22.59 -11.28
C GLY A 74 -4.10 21.60 -12.23
N SER A 75 -3.60 20.36 -12.33
CA SER A 75 -4.15 19.33 -13.21
C SER A 75 -5.57 18.90 -12.79
N SER A 76 -6.43 18.66 -13.76
CA SER A 76 -7.77 18.07 -13.54
C SER A 76 -7.74 16.53 -13.42
N PHE A 77 -6.57 15.89 -13.58
CA PHE A 77 -6.40 14.45 -13.46
C PHE A 77 -6.39 13.96 -11.99
N ILE A 78 -7.40 14.39 -11.25
CA ILE A 78 -7.65 13.91 -9.89
C ILE A 78 -8.47 12.63 -9.96
N LYS A 79 -7.95 11.54 -9.41
CA LYS A 79 -8.65 10.26 -9.36
C LYS A 79 -8.50 9.60 -7.99
N ARG A 80 -9.45 8.75 -7.67
CA ARG A 80 -9.33 7.82 -6.53
C ARG A 80 -8.17 6.90 -6.79
N PHE A 81 -7.34 6.71 -5.79
CA PHE A 81 -6.28 5.73 -5.85
C PHE A 81 -6.89 4.36 -5.50
N GLY A 82 -6.71 3.41 -6.39
CA GLY A 82 -7.18 2.05 -6.19
C GLY A 82 -7.14 1.30 -7.50
N VAL A 83 -5.96 0.75 -7.83
CA VAL A 83 -5.86 -0.24 -8.90
C VAL A 83 -6.18 -1.60 -8.28
N GLY A 84 -7.25 -2.25 -8.74
CA GLY A 84 -7.58 -3.61 -8.33
C GLY A 84 -6.79 -4.65 -9.12
N THR A 85 -6.55 -5.81 -8.53
CA THR A 85 -5.93 -6.96 -9.22
C THR A 85 -6.66 -7.31 -10.51
N GLN A 86 -8.00 -7.17 -10.53
CA GLN A 86 -8.84 -7.37 -11.72
C GLN A 86 -8.53 -6.40 -12.86
N GLN A 87 -8.28 -5.12 -12.53
CA GLN A 87 -7.93 -4.12 -13.55
C GLN A 87 -6.54 -4.40 -14.13
N VAL A 88 -5.57 -4.78 -13.27
CA VAL A 88 -4.24 -5.17 -13.73
C VAL A 88 -4.32 -6.41 -14.61
N GLU A 89 -5.11 -7.41 -14.22
CA GLU A 89 -5.34 -8.61 -15.02
C GLU A 89 -5.92 -8.26 -16.40
N ALA A 90 -6.95 -7.41 -16.45
CA ALA A 90 -7.56 -6.98 -17.70
C ALA A 90 -6.58 -6.25 -18.62
N GLU A 91 -5.78 -5.33 -18.08
CA GLU A 91 -4.77 -4.59 -18.84
C GLU A 91 -3.65 -5.53 -19.32
N VAL A 92 -3.17 -6.43 -18.47
CA VAL A 92 -2.13 -7.41 -18.87
C VAL A 92 -2.63 -8.31 -19.98
N LYS A 93 -3.84 -8.86 -19.87
CA LYS A 93 -4.44 -9.70 -20.93
C LYS A 93 -4.65 -8.96 -22.25
N LYS A 94 -4.89 -7.65 -22.20
CA LYS A 94 -5.01 -6.82 -23.40
C LYS A 94 -3.67 -6.65 -24.13
N TYR A 95 -2.57 -6.48 -23.37
CA TYR A 95 -1.23 -6.34 -23.96
C TYR A 95 -0.59 -7.68 -24.33
N TYR A 96 -0.95 -8.74 -23.61
CA TYR A 96 -0.39 -10.09 -23.75
C TYR A 96 -1.49 -11.14 -23.86
N PRO A 97 -2.26 -11.17 -24.97
CA PRO A 97 -3.41 -12.06 -25.11
C PRO A 97 -3.03 -13.55 -25.09
N GLU A 98 -1.81 -13.90 -25.48
CA GLU A 98 -1.31 -15.28 -25.49
C GLU A 98 -0.70 -15.72 -24.16
N ALA A 99 -0.43 -14.77 -23.23
CA ALA A 99 0.17 -15.10 -21.96
C ALA A 99 -0.83 -15.74 -21.00
N LYS A 100 -0.39 -16.77 -20.30
CA LYS A 100 -1.16 -17.44 -19.25
C LYS A 100 -1.10 -16.61 -17.97
N VAL A 101 -2.08 -15.75 -17.78
CA VAL A 101 -2.19 -14.86 -16.63
C VAL A 101 -3.03 -15.48 -15.54
N PHE A 102 -2.49 -15.56 -14.34
CA PHE A 102 -3.21 -16.04 -13.16
C PHE A 102 -3.31 -14.93 -12.09
N ARG A 103 -4.50 -14.74 -11.52
CA ARG A 103 -4.75 -13.78 -10.47
C ARG A 103 -4.96 -14.47 -9.12
N MET A 104 -4.16 -14.07 -8.14
CA MET A 104 -4.19 -14.58 -6.78
C MET A 104 -4.63 -13.50 -5.80
N ASP A 105 -5.89 -13.54 -5.42
CA ASP A 105 -6.48 -12.69 -4.40
C ASP A 105 -7.51 -13.47 -3.55
N ARG A 106 -8.13 -12.80 -2.57
CA ARG A 106 -9.10 -13.46 -1.68
C ARG A 106 -10.30 -14.06 -2.44
N ASP A 107 -10.69 -13.42 -3.54
CA ASP A 107 -11.86 -13.84 -4.32
C ASP A 107 -11.57 -15.11 -5.12
N THR A 108 -10.33 -15.27 -5.61
CA THR A 108 -9.88 -16.42 -6.40
C THR A 108 -9.40 -17.59 -5.54
N MET A 109 -8.98 -17.34 -4.29
CA MET A 109 -8.35 -18.33 -3.41
C MET A 109 -9.29 -18.85 -2.31
N GLY A 110 -10.60 -18.80 -2.53
CA GLY A 110 -11.62 -19.22 -1.55
C GLY A 110 -11.66 -20.73 -1.22
N ARG A 111 -10.95 -21.58 -1.97
CA ARG A 111 -10.85 -23.02 -1.76
C ARG A 111 -9.44 -23.42 -1.32
N LYS A 112 -9.35 -24.35 -0.35
CA LYS A 112 -8.07 -24.83 0.19
C LYS A 112 -7.11 -25.35 -0.89
N ASP A 113 -7.62 -26.04 -1.91
CA ASP A 113 -6.83 -26.61 -2.99
C ASP A 113 -6.39 -25.60 -4.06
N SER A 114 -6.86 -24.36 -4.01
CA SER A 114 -6.53 -23.34 -5.01
C SER A 114 -5.06 -22.90 -4.90
N TYR A 115 -4.50 -22.95 -3.71
CA TYR A 115 -3.12 -22.60 -3.42
C TYR A 115 -2.14 -23.60 -4.02
N ASP A 116 -2.38 -24.88 -3.78
CA ASP A 116 -1.54 -25.97 -4.25
C ASP A 116 -1.57 -26.06 -5.78
N LYS A 117 -2.74 -25.90 -6.37
CA LYS A 117 -2.89 -25.86 -7.85
C LYS A 117 -2.16 -24.68 -8.48
N MET A 118 -2.22 -23.50 -7.88
CA MET A 118 -1.49 -22.34 -8.38
C MET A 118 0.03 -22.58 -8.28
N TYR A 119 0.49 -23.11 -7.15
CA TYR A 119 1.91 -23.43 -6.94
C TYR A 119 2.43 -24.41 -7.97
N GLU A 120 1.73 -25.53 -8.20
CA GLU A 120 2.09 -26.52 -9.21
C GLU A 120 2.06 -25.95 -10.64
N ASN A 121 1.08 -25.09 -10.96
CA ASN A 121 1.03 -24.44 -12.26
C ASN A 121 2.16 -23.42 -12.48
N MET A 122 2.58 -22.71 -11.44
CA MET A 122 3.76 -21.84 -11.53
C MET A 122 5.02 -22.70 -11.75
N LYS A 123 5.21 -23.73 -10.94
CA LYS A 123 6.38 -24.61 -11.01
C LYS A 123 6.50 -25.34 -12.36
N SER A 124 5.38 -25.77 -12.94
CA SER A 124 5.34 -26.45 -14.24
C SER A 124 5.39 -25.52 -15.45
N GLY A 125 5.48 -24.19 -15.26
CA GLY A 125 5.49 -23.22 -16.37
C GLY A 125 4.13 -23.02 -17.05
N ASN A 126 3.04 -23.40 -16.39
CA ASN A 126 1.68 -23.21 -16.90
C ASN A 126 1.11 -21.81 -16.60
N ILE A 127 1.86 -20.96 -15.90
CA ILE A 127 1.53 -19.56 -15.65
C ILE A 127 2.75 -18.72 -16.06
N ASP A 128 2.53 -17.74 -16.93
CA ASP A 128 3.56 -16.81 -17.39
C ASP A 128 3.60 -15.55 -16.49
N ILE A 129 2.43 -15.05 -16.07
CA ILE A 129 2.30 -13.86 -15.23
C ILE A 129 1.38 -14.16 -14.04
N LEU A 130 1.93 -14.06 -12.84
CA LEU A 130 1.19 -14.16 -11.59
C LEU A 130 0.89 -12.75 -11.07
N ILE A 131 -0.38 -12.40 -10.93
CA ILE A 131 -0.83 -11.12 -10.39
C ILE A 131 -1.41 -11.36 -9.00
N GLY A 132 -0.97 -10.60 -8.00
CA GLY A 132 -1.60 -10.74 -6.69
C GLY A 132 -1.14 -9.73 -5.64
N THR A 133 -1.61 -9.98 -4.41
CA THR A 133 -1.38 -9.13 -3.27
C THR A 133 -0.41 -9.78 -2.29
N GLN A 134 -0.41 -9.36 -1.03
CA GLN A 134 0.48 -9.89 0.02
C GLN A 134 0.48 -11.43 0.17
N MET A 135 -0.48 -12.13 -0.42
CA MET A 135 -0.47 -13.60 -0.43
C MET A 135 0.73 -14.15 -1.23
N ILE A 136 1.20 -13.41 -2.25
CA ILE A 136 2.37 -13.80 -3.07
C ILE A 136 3.69 -13.54 -2.34
N SER A 137 3.73 -12.61 -1.40
CA SER A 137 4.97 -12.24 -0.72
C SER A 137 5.49 -13.33 0.23
N LYS A 138 4.65 -14.31 0.60
CA LYS A 138 4.98 -15.35 1.58
C LYS A 138 5.15 -16.72 0.94
N GLY A 139 6.28 -17.37 1.23
CA GLY A 139 6.44 -18.82 1.08
C GLY A 139 6.66 -19.37 -0.33
N PHE A 140 6.65 -18.55 -1.38
CA PHE A 140 6.86 -19.05 -2.74
C PHE A 140 8.31 -18.94 -3.19
N ASP A 141 8.79 -20.00 -3.78
CA ASP A 141 10.10 -20.10 -4.43
C ASP A 141 9.93 -20.63 -5.85
N PHE A 142 10.10 -19.75 -6.84
CA PHE A 142 9.94 -20.07 -8.25
C PHE A 142 11.21 -19.73 -9.01
N GLU A 143 11.91 -20.75 -9.48
CA GLU A 143 13.21 -20.61 -10.16
C GLU A 143 13.12 -19.82 -11.48
N ASN A 144 11.98 -19.89 -12.18
CA ASN A 144 11.76 -19.24 -13.48
C ASN A 144 11.24 -17.80 -13.37
N VAL A 145 11.03 -17.27 -12.15
CA VAL A 145 10.61 -15.87 -11.97
C VAL A 145 11.80 -14.95 -12.09
N THR A 146 11.91 -14.26 -13.21
CA THR A 146 13.00 -13.30 -13.51
C THR A 146 12.56 -11.86 -13.38
N LEU A 147 11.25 -11.59 -13.31
CA LEU A 147 10.71 -10.25 -13.14
C LEU A 147 9.73 -10.17 -11.98
N VAL A 148 9.94 -9.20 -11.11
CA VAL A 148 8.96 -8.75 -10.13
C VAL A 148 8.59 -7.30 -10.42
N GLY A 149 7.31 -7.05 -10.68
CA GLY A 149 6.75 -5.71 -10.84
C GLY A 149 5.94 -5.32 -9.62
N ILE A 150 6.37 -4.31 -8.88
CA ILE A 150 5.60 -3.73 -7.76
C ILE A 150 4.79 -2.55 -8.29
N ILE A 151 3.48 -2.74 -8.37
CA ILE A 151 2.57 -1.74 -8.93
C ILE A 151 2.01 -0.87 -7.81
N ALA A 152 2.11 0.46 -7.98
CA ALA A 152 1.60 1.44 -7.04
C ALA A 152 2.15 1.23 -5.61
N ALA A 153 3.48 1.27 -5.48
CA ALA A 153 4.19 1.13 -4.20
C ALA A 153 3.74 2.17 -3.16
N ASP A 154 3.29 3.33 -3.64
CA ASP A 154 2.78 4.44 -2.81
C ASP A 154 1.55 4.07 -1.97
N MET A 155 0.79 3.04 -2.32
CA MET A 155 -0.44 2.68 -1.59
C MET A 155 -0.21 2.42 -0.10
N SER A 156 0.96 1.90 0.25
CA SER A 156 1.32 1.65 1.65
C SER A 156 1.81 2.88 2.40
N LEU A 157 2.35 3.87 1.68
CA LEU A 157 2.83 5.12 2.28
C LEU A 157 1.70 6.00 2.82
N TYR A 158 0.51 5.91 2.22
CA TYR A 158 -0.62 6.78 2.54
C TYR A 158 -1.65 6.12 3.47
N VAL A 159 -1.25 5.11 4.19
CA VAL A 159 -2.04 4.55 5.29
C VAL A 159 -1.85 5.45 6.52
N SER A 160 -2.95 5.72 7.25
CA SER A 160 -2.90 6.48 8.51
C SER A 160 -2.31 5.61 9.63
N ASP A 161 -1.03 5.32 9.55
CA ASP A 161 -0.26 4.53 10.53
C ASP A 161 1.18 5.07 10.51
N TYR A 162 1.74 5.35 11.69
CA TYR A 162 3.13 5.82 11.81
C TYR A 162 4.15 4.83 11.20
N ARG A 163 3.79 3.55 11.09
CA ARG A 163 4.59 2.49 10.48
C ARG A 163 4.45 2.39 8.96
N ALA A 164 3.79 3.34 8.30
CA ALA A 164 3.52 3.26 6.86
C ALA A 164 4.80 3.11 6.03
N ASN A 165 5.84 3.87 6.36
CA ASN A 165 7.16 3.81 5.70
C ASN A 165 7.86 2.48 5.97
N GLU A 166 7.87 2.01 7.20
CA GLU A 166 8.44 0.70 7.56
C GLU A 166 7.72 -0.44 6.84
N THR A 167 6.39 -0.42 6.83
CA THR A 167 5.59 -1.41 6.12
C THR A 167 5.88 -1.40 4.61
N THR A 168 6.08 -0.21 4.02
CA THR A 168 6.43 -0.07 2.60
C THR A 168 7.80 -0.65 2.31
N PHE A 169 8.81 -0.30 3.11
CA PHE A 169 10.16 -0.86 3.00
C PHE A 169 10.14 -2.39 3.09
N GLN A 170 9.48 -2.96 4.10
CA GLN A 170 9.38 -4.40 4.31
C GLN A 170 8.71 -5.10 3.14
N LEU A 171 7.59 -4.56 2.63
CA LEU A 171 6.88 -5.13 1.50
C LEU A 171 7.72 -5.15 0.23
N ILE A 172 8.36 -4.03 -0.10
CA ILE A 172 9.20 -3.93 -1.29
C ILE A 172 10.35 -4.93 -1.18
N THR A 173 11.08 -4.95 -0.07
CA THR A 173 12.19 -5.87 0.16
C THR A 173 11.76 -7.33 0.10
N GLN A 174 10.62 -7.67 0.71
CA GLN A 174 10.10 -9.04 0.72
C GLN A 174 9.72 -9.53 -0.68
N VAL A 175 9.12 -8.66 -1.49
CA VAL A 175 8.63 -9.01 -2.82
C VAL A 175 9.75 -8.97 -3.85
N SER A 176 10.67 -8.00 -3.77
CA SER A 176 11.83 -7.92 -4.67
C SER A 176 12.72 -9.16 -4.58
N GLY A 177 12.88 -9.72 -3.37
CA GLY A 177 13.62 -10.95 -3.14
C GLY A 177 12.98 -12.23 -3.74
N ARG A 178 11.90 -12.12 -4.53
CA ARG A 178 11.29 -13.25 -5.26
C ARG A 178 11.81 -13.39 -6.68
N ALA A 179 12.46 -12.38 -7.24
CA ALA A 179 13.09 -12.47 -8.56
C ALA A 179 14.49 -13.08 -8.47
N GLY A 180 14.86 -13.87 -9.48
CA GLY A 180 16.23 -14.36 -9.65
C GLY A 180 16.69 -15.40 -8.64
N ARG A 181 15.81 -16.30 -8.21
CA ARG A 181 16.16 -17.43 -7.31
C ARG A 181 16.71 -18.65 -8.04
N GLY A 182 16.60 -18.65 -9.35
CA GLY A 182 17.20 -19.68 -10.21
C GLY A 182 18.61 -19.28 -10.68
N SER A 183 19.01 -19.90 -11.78
CA SER A 183 20.28 -19.60 -12.46
C SER A 183 20.30 -18.31 -13.25
N ILE A 184 19.12 -17.68 -13.45
CA ILE A 184 18.95 -16.45 -14.24
C ILE A 184 18.80 -15.27 -13.28
N GLU A 185 19.54 -14.20 -13.56
CA GLU A 185 19.45 -12.97 -12.78
C GLU A 185 18.03 -12.37 -12.86
N GLY A 186 17.49 -12.03 -11.70
CA GLY A 186 16.17 -11.42 -11.57
C GLY A 186 16.21 -9.89 -11.54
N SER A 187 15.14 -9.28 -11.99
CA SER A 187 14.95 -7.82 -11.91
C SER A 187 13.68 -7.47 -11.14
N CYS A 188 13.73 -6.37 -10.37
CA CYS A 188 12.57 -5.80 -9.71
C CYS A 188 12.30 -4.40 -10.26
N VAL A 189 11.06 -4.14 -10.67
CA VAL A 189 10.61 -2.82 -11.13
C VAL A 189 9.58 -2.27 -10.18
N ILE A 190 9.90 -1.16 -9.53
CA ILE A 190 9.02 -0.46 -8.60
C ILE A 190 8.34 0.71 -9.31
N GLN A 191 7.02 0.67 -9.44
CA GLN A 191 6.23 1.79 -9.96
C GLN A 191 5.71 2.64 -8.80
N THR A 192 6.09 3.90 -8.78
CA THR A 192 5.77 4.87 -7.73
C THR A 192 5.62 6.27 -8.30
N TYR A 193 4.85 7.12 -7.65
CA TYR A 193 4.78 8.56 -7.89
C TYR A 193 5.75 9.35 -6.99
N THR A 194 6.32 8.69 -5.97
CA THR A 194 7.25 9.29 -5.01
C THR A 194 8.59 8.55 -4.99
N PRO A 195 9.36 8.55 -6.10
CA PRO A 195 10.60 7.78 -6.22
C PRO A 195 11.66 8.20 -5.21
N ASP A 196 11.59 9.44 -4.72
CA ASP A 196 12.56 10.00 -3.76
C ASP A 196 12.18 9.71 -2.29
N ASN A 197 11.07 9.01 -2.02
CA ASN A 197 10.73 8.62 -0.66
C ASN A 197 11.80 7.67 -0.12
N TYR A 198 12.31 7.97 1.09
CA TYR A 198 13.45 7.23 1.67
C TYR A 198 13.17 5.73 1.85
N SER A 199 11.94 5.31 2.19
CA SER A 199 11.61 3.89 2.31
C SER A 199 11.67 3.15 0.97
N ILE A 200 11.31 3.81 -0.13
CA ILE A 200 11.39 3.24 -1.48
C ILE A 200 12.83 3.21 -1.96
N THR A 201 13.58 4.30 -1.76
CA THR A 201 14.98 4.38 -2.21
C THR A 201 15.88 3.39 -1.50
N HIS A 202 15.75 3.24 -0.17
CA HIS A 202 16.49 2.24 0.59
C HIS A 202 16.06 0.81 0.24
N ALA A 203 14.76 0.56 0.08
CA ALA A 203 14.27 -0.76 -0.33
C ALA A 203 14.78 -1.18 -1.71
N ALA A 204 14.84 -0.24 -2.68
CA ALA A 204 15.37 -0.50 -4.01
C ALA A 204 16.87 -0.87 -4.02
N ARG A 205 17.61 -0.45 -2.99
CA ARG A 205 19.04 -0.74 -2.78
C ARG A 205 19.28 -1.88 -1.79
N SER A 206 18.22 -2.44 -1.21
CA SER A 206 18.31 -3.40 -0.08
C SER A 206 19.10 -2.85 1.11
N ASP A 207 19.07 -1.54 1.32
CA ASP A 207 19.79 -0.82 2.35
C ASP A 207 18.94 -0.70 3.63
N TYR A 208 18.99 -1.74 4.46
CA TYR A 208 18.25 -1.74 5.73
C TYR A 208 18.83 -0.74 6.74
N GLU A 209 20.15 -0.60 6.81
CA GLU A 209 20.77 0.28 7.80
C GLU A 209 20.51 1.76 7.52
N GLY A 210 20.54 2.16 6.26
CA GLY A 210 20.16 3.51 5.84
C GLY A 210 18.69 3.78 6.15
N PHE A 211 17.80 2.86 5.80
CA PHE A 211 16.39 2.95 6.14
C PHE A 211 16.15 3.08 7.64
N TYR A 212 16.80 2.24 8.45
CA TYR A 212 16.66 2.24 9.91
C TYR A 212 17.04 3.59 10.52
N LYS A 213 18.14 4.20 10.06
CA LYS A 213 18.59 5.51 10.56
C LYS A 213 17.60 6.62 10.22
N ASP A 214 17.13 6.67 8.98
CA ASP A 214 16.18 7.68 8.52
C ASP A 214 14.81 7.52 9.21
N GLU A 215 14.34 6.29 9.35
CA GLU A 215 13.08 5.98 10.05
C GLU A 215 13.14 6.38 11.52
N LEU A 216 14.22 6.03 12.24
CA LEU A 216 14.39 6.44 13.63
C LEU A 216 14.42 7.95 13.79
N TYR A 217 15.15 8.65 12.92
CA TYR A 217 15.18 10.12 12.95
C TYR A 217 13.78 10.73 12.81
N VAL A 218 12.98 10.22 11.85
CA VAL A 218 11.60 10.69 11.67
C VAL A 218 10.75 10.41 12.91
N ARG A 219 10.84 9.20 13.49
CA ARG A 219 10.08 8.83 14.68
C ARG A 219 10.43 9.66 15.89
N GLU A 220 11.71 9.95 16.08
CA GLU A 220 12.16 10.85 17.17
C GLU A 220 11.56 12.25 17.02
N LYS A 221 11.62 12.84 15.83
CA LYS A 221 11.08 14.18 15.55
C LYS A 221 9.57 14.25 15.66
N MET A 222 8.87 13.17 15.36
CA MET A 222 7.41 13.09 15.40
C MET A 222 6.89 12.52 16.71
N GLU A 223 7.77 12.25 17.67
CA GLU A 223 7.43 11.65 18.97
C GLU A 223 6.64 10.35 18.83
N TYR A 224 7.09 9.49 17.89
CA TYR A 224 6.51 8.16 17.65
C TYR A 224 7.28 7.07 18.40
N PRO A 225 6.69 5.88 18.61
CA PRO A 225 7.41 4.74 19.15
C PRO A 225 8.68 4.42 18.34
N PRO A 226 9.82 4.12 19.00
CA PRO A 226 10.00 3.77 20.43
C PRO A 226 10.28 4.95 21.35
N PHE A 227 10.24 6.18 20.88
CA PHE A 227 10.58 7.37 21.68
C PHE A 227 9.44 7.81 22.61
N GLU A 228 8.19 7.70 22.13
CA GLU A 228 6.98 7.94 22.92
C GLU A 228 5.99 6.80 22.70
N GLU A 229 5.07 6.60 23.63
CA GLU A 229 4.02 5.59 23.55
C GLU A 229 2.74 6.16 22.96
N LEU A 230 2.09 5.41 22.07
CA LEU A 230 0.82 5.77 21.45
C LEU A 230 -0.26 4.79 21.87
N ILE A 231 -1.37 5.30 22.38
CA ILE A 231 -2.57 4.52 22.70
C ILE A 231 -3.71 5.00 21.80
N SER A 232 -4.30 4.06 21.07
CA SER A 232 -5.51 4.30 20.26
C SER A 232 -6.69 3.59 20.89
N VAL A 233 -7.72 4.36 21.26
CA VAL A 233 -8.99 3.82 21.75
C VAL A 233 -10.05 4.05 20.68
N VAL A 234 -10.65 2.98 20.16
CA VAL A 234 -11.63 3.04 19.07
C VAL A 234 -13.03 2.72 19.61
N PHE A 235 -13.94 3.67 19.48
CA PHE A 235 -15.35 3.47 19.77
C PHE A 235 -16.11 3.23 18.47
N THR A 236 -17.00 2.26 18.46
CA THR A 236 -17.86 1.94 17.33
C THR A 236 -19.32 1.91 17.73
N SER A 237 -20.20 2.46 16.92
CA SER A 237 -21.64 2.45 17.11
C SER A 237 -22.37 2.36 15.78
N ASN A 238 -23.55 1.75 15.80
CA ASN A 238 -24.48 1.78 14.65
C ASN A 238 -25.20 3.14 14.51
N LYS A 239 -25.10 4.01 15.52
CA LYS A 239 -25.64 5.36 15.53
C LYS A 239 -24.51 6.34 15.79
N GLU A 240 -24.37 7.33 14.93
CA GLU A 240 -23.36 8.40 15.09
C GLU A 240 -23.73 9.34 16.24
N GLU A 241 -25.04 9.51 16.44
CA GLU A 241 -25.58 10.35 17.53
C GLU A 241 -25.15 9.83 18.90
N GLY A 242 -24.56 10.68 19.70
CA GLY A 242 -24.03 10.37 21.03
C GLY A 242 -22.65 9.70 21.06
N LEU A 243 -22.14 9.16 19.93
CA LEU A 243 -20.82 8.51 19.91
C LEU A 243 -19.69 9.51 20.17
N LYS A 244 -19.80 10.69 19.56
CA LYS A 244 -18.81 11.75 19.72
C LYS A 244 -18.79 12.27 21.17
N SER A 245 -19.96 12.58 21.73
CA SER A 245 -20.07 13.02 23.13
C SER A 245 -19.52 11.98 24.10
N PHE A 246 -19.83 10.69 23.88
CA PHE A 246 -19.24 9.62 24.69
C PHE A 246 -17.71 9.55 24.61
N ALA A 247 -17.15 9.75 23.42
CA ALA A 247 -15.71 9.73 23.25
C ALA A 247 -15.05 10.96 23.92
N GLU A 248 -15.69 12.13 23.85
CA GLU A 248 -15.27 13.35 24.52
C GLU A 248 -15.32 13.20 26.06
N ASP A 249 -16.42 12.68 26.60
CA ASP A 249 -16.57 12.42 28.03
C ASP A 249 -15.53 11.39 28.54
N PHE A 250 -15.29 10.34 27.76
CA PHE A 250 -14.24 9.35 28.06
C PHE A 250 -12.86 9.99 28.09
N LEU A 251 -12.55 10.85 27.12
CA LEU A 251 -11.26 11.54 27.05
C LEU A 251 -11.08 12.48 28.24
N GLU A 252 -12.12 13.21 28.65
CA GLU A 252 -12.08 14.09 29.83
C GLU A 252 -11.74 13.29 31.10
N VAL A 253 -12.43 12.18 31.33
CA VAL A 253 -12.17 11.30 32.47
C VAL A 253 -10.76 10.70 32.42
N LEU A 254 -10.30 10.27 31.24
CA LEU A 254 -8.98 9.71 31.06
C LEU A 254 -7.90 10.77 31.34
N THR A 255 -8.06 11.96 30.78
CA THR A 255 -7.13 13.08 30.97
C THR A 255 -7.05 13.49 32.45
N TYR A 256 -8.19 13.57 33.15
CA TYR A 256 -8.22 13.85 34.56
C TYR A 256 -7.50 12.80 35.42
N LYS A 257 -7.69 11.51 35.10
CA LYS A 257 -7.07 10.43 35.88
C LYS A 257 -5.58 10.20 35.55
N CYS A 258 -5.16 10.53 34.36
CA CYS A 258 -3.82 10.24 33.81
C CYS A 258 -3.08 11.50 33.38
N GLN A 259 -3.39 12.66 33.97
CA GLN A 259 -2.85 13.96 33.56
C GLN A 259 -1.32 14.01 33.51
N ASP A 260 -0.65 13.27 34.39
CA ASP A 260 0.82 13.22 34.46
C ASP A 260 1.43 12.25 33.42
N MET A 261 0.60 11.46 32.74
CA MET A 261 1.03 10.43 31.78
C MET A 261 0.65 10.77 30.33
N ILE A 262 -0.31 11.67 30.12
CA ILE A 262 -0.82 12.03 28.80
C ILE A 262 -0.19 13.34 28.35
N LYS A 263 0.67 13.27 27.34
CA LYS A 263 1.32 14.46 26.75
C LYS A 263 0.40 15.19 25.77
N TYR A 264 -0.29 14.41 24.93
CA TYR A 264 -1.27 14.89 23.94
C TYR A 264 -2.46 13.94 23.86
N SER A 265 -3.65 14.49 23.73
CA SER A 265 -4.88 13.72 23.51
C SER A 265 -5.80 14.40 22.51
N GLN A 266 -6.51 13.62 21.71
CA GLN A 266 -7.40 14.12 20.66
C GLN A 266 -8.56 13.14 20.40
N VAL A 267 -9.79 13.68 20.17
CA VAL A 267 -10.98 12.94 19.74
C VAL A 267 -11.30 13.20 18.29
#